data_e24323ee93074203da4cd45493b5b12f
#
_entry.id   e24323ee93074203da4cd45493b5b12f
#
_cell.length_a   1.000
_cell.length_b   1.000
_cell.length_c   1.000
_cell.angle_alpha   90.00
_cell.angle_beta   90.00
_cell.angle_gamma   90.00
#
_symmetry.space_group_name_H-M   'P 1'
#
loop_
_entity.id
_entity.type
_entity.pdbx_description
1 polymer ?
#
loop_
_entity_poly.entity_id
_entity_poly.type
_entity_poly.pdbx_seq_one_letter_code
_entity_poly.pdbx_strand_id
1 'polypeptide(L)'
;MNLAGILNDLSEIIFPPQCLGCAEILHPFNGQIFCPDCLEQIHFISGSICNICGTTFPDSPSQNHLCGDCQETKPYFSCARAIFSYDDAILNAIYQFKYKSNISVGEILADFMGGFSFPDIDFADYSFIIPVPLHIKRLRERGFNQSLILARAIGEKHQISVDFSLLKRHKFTLTQTGSNKKERKQNIKGAFEVTDKKKIAGKSIILIDDVYTTGATVNECAKTLLKAGAQKISVLTLARVLTH
;
A
#
# COMPACT_ATOMS: atom_id res chain seq x y z
N MET A 1 -14.31 26.99 -28.94
CA MET A 1 -13.85 25.59 -28.85
C MET A 1 -12.37 25.62 -28.52
N ASN A 2 -11.95 25.05 -27.41
CA ASN A 2 -10.57 25.13 -26.93
C ASN A 2 -9.76 24.00 -27.57
N LEU A 3 -8.64 24.29 -28.21
CA LEU A 3 -7.79 23.28 -28.89
C LEU A 3 -7.41 22.11 -27.96
N ALA A 4 -7.24 22.37 -26.67
CA ALA A 4 -6.96 21.37 -25.65
C ALA A 4 -8.12 20.36 -25.48
N GLY A 5 -9.38 20.79 -25.62
CA GLY A 5 -10.54 19.91 -25.58
C GLY A 5 -10.58 18.94 -26.78
N ILE A 6 -10.32 19.47 -27.99
CA ILE A 6 -10.31 18.65 -29.22
C ILE A 6 -9.17 17.61 -29.18
N LEU A 7 -8.02 17.97 -28.65
CA LEU A 7 -6.89 17.02 -28.49
C LEU A 7 -7.20 15.93 -27.44
N ASN A 8 -7.89 16.26 -26.37
CA ASN A 8 -8.36 15.27 -25.39
C ASN A 8 -9.39 14.32 -26.02
N ASP A 9 -10.40 14.86 -26.71
CA ASP A 9 -11.43 14.05 -27.36
C ASP A 9 -10.83 13.09 -28.42
N LEU A 10 -9.83 13.56 -29.17
CA LEU A 10 -9.09 12.72 -30.12
C LEU A 10 -8.23 11.66 -29.44
N SER A 11 -7.60 11.98 -28.31
CA SER A 11 -6.82 11.02 -27.54
C SER A 11 -7.69 9.92 -26.92
N GLU A 12 -8.91 10.25 -26.52
CA GLU A 12 -9.90 9.27 -25.98
C GLU A 12 -10.44 8.33 -27.06
N ILE A 13 -10.51 8.75 -28.31
CA ILE A 13 -10.88 7.88 -29.44
C ILE A 13 -9.76 6.87 -29.75
N ILE A 14 -8.49 7.26 -29.64
CA ILE A 14 -7.34 6.39 -29.98
C ILE A 14 -6.94 5.51 -28.77
N PHE A 15 -7.06 6.06 -27.57
CA PHE A 15 -6.74 5.40 -26.29
C PHE A 15 -7.93 5.55 -25.33
N PRO A 16 -9.02 4.81 -25.56
CA PRO A 16 -10.19 4.92 -24.72
C PRO A 16 -9.85 4.53 -23.28
N PRO A 17 -10.38 5.26 -22.29
CA PRO A 17 -10.19 4.92 -20.88
C PRO A 17 -10.73 3.52 -20.60
N GLN A 18 -9.94 2.72 -19.91
CA GLN A 18 -10.28 1.35 -19.56
C GLN A 18 -10.52 1.20 -18.06
N CYS A 19 -11.48 0.36 -17.71
CA CYS A 19 -11.74 -0.02 -16.34
C CYS A 19 -10.48 -0.66 -15.71
N LEU A 20 -10.06 -0.18 -14.54
CA LEU A 20 -8.90 -0.72 -13.84
C LEU A 20 -9.11 -2.15 -13.33
N GLY A 21 -10.38 -2.57 -13.19
CA GLY A 21 -10.75 -3.92 -12.76
C GLY A 21 -10.73 -4.94 -13.91
N CYS A 22 -11.55 -4.72 -14.95
CA CYS A 22 -11.77 -5.69 -16.03
C CYS A 22 -11.11 -5.33 -17.37
N ALA A 23 -10.53 -4.13 -17.49
CA ALA A 23 -9.97 -3.57 -18.72
C ALA A 23 -11.00 -3.31 -19.84
N GLU A 24 -12.29 -3.39 -19.58
CA GLU A 24 -13.33 -2.95 -20.51
C GLU A 24 -13.29 -1.44 -20.72
N ILE A 25 -13.67 -0.99 -21.93
CA ILE A 25 -13.72 0.42 -22.27
C ILE A 25 -14.85 1.10 -21.48
N LEU A 26 -14.53 2.23 -20.84
CA LEU A 26 -15.50 3.00 -20.07
C LEU A 26 -16.29 3.94 -20.99
N HIS A 27 -17.62 3.77 -21.04
CA HIS A 27 -18.53 4.63 -21.78
C HIS A 27 -19.78 4.99 -20.94
N PRO A 28 -20.17 6.27 -20.85
CA PRO A 28 -19.40 7.46 -21.22
C PRO A 28 -18.21 7.67 -20.25
N PHE A 29 -17.13 8.28 -20.74
CA PHE A 29 -16.04 8.67 -19.85
C PHE A 29 -16.44 9.90 -19.03
N ASN A 30 -16.66 9.71 -17.76
CA ASN A 30 -17.02 10.78 -16.80
C ASN A 30 -16.03 10.88 -15.63
N GLY A 31 -14.77 10.48 -15.87
CA GLY A 31 -13.72 10.45 -14.85
C GLY A 31 -13.75 9.20 -13.96
N GLN A 32 -14.64 8.24 -14.23
CA GLN A 32 -14.65 6.96 -13.53
C GLN A 32 -13.44 6.12 -13.92
N ILE A 33 -12.93 5.36 -12.96
CA ILE A 33 -11.76 4.47 -13.14
C ILE A 33 -12.15 2.99 -13.09
N PHE A 34 -13.36 2.69 -12.61
CA PHE A 34 -13.97 1.37 -12.61
C PHE A 34 -15.34 1.45 -13.28
N CYS A 35 -15.71 0.42 -14.03
CA CYS A 35 -17.06 0.25 -14.52
C CYS A 35 -18.02 -0.07 -13.34
N PRO A 36 -19.35 0.07 -13.50
CA PRO A 36 -20.30 -0.20 -12.43
C PRO A 36 -20.15 -1.59 -11.82
N ASP A 37 -19.99 -2.63 -12.64
CA ASP A 37 -19.84 -4.01 -12.18
C ASP A 37 -18.57 -4.23 -11.34
N CYS A 38 -17.45 -3.62 -11.76
CA CYS A 38 -16.21 -3.68 -10.96
C CYS A 38 -16.30 -2.84 -9.69
N LEU A 39 -17.02 -1.73 -9.72
CA LEU A 39 -17.20 -0.87 -8.55
C LEU A 39 -18.01 -1.60 -7.45
N GLU A 40 -19.03 -2.39 -7.83
CA GLU A 40 -19.80 -3.23 -6.91
C GLU A 40 -18.97 -4.34 -6.26
N GLN A 41 -17.89 -4.79 -6.93
CA GLN A 41 -16.97 -5.81 -6.43
C GLN A 41 -15.85 -5.24 -5.53
N ILE A 42 -15.76 -3.92 -5.36
CA ILE A 42 -14.76 -3.31 -4.49
C ILE A 42 -15.23 -3.33 -3.05
N HIS A 43 -14.52 -4.07 -2.22
CA HIS A 43 -14.80 -4.16 -0.80
C HIS A 43 -13.85 -3.29 0.00
N PHE A 44 -14.41 -2.26 0.65
CA PHE A 44 -13.67 -1.46 1.63
C PHE A 44 -13.48 -2.23 2.93
N ILE A 45 -12.33 -2.05 3.54
CA ILE A 45 -12.11 -2.54 4.91
C ILE A 45 -12.99 -1.71 5.85
N SER A 46 -14.00 -2.33 6.42
CA SER A 46 -14.98 -1.71 7.32
C SER A 46 -15.39 -2.64 8.44
N GLY A 47 -16.13 -2.14 9.43
CA GLY A 47 -16.57 -2.90 10.59
C GLY A 47 -15.47 -3.14 11.62
N SER A 48 -15.59 -4.21 12.40
CA SER A 48 -14.63 -4.56 13.44
C SER A 48 -13.34 -5.11 12.85
N ILE A 49 -12.22 -4.58 13.33
CA ILE A 49 -10.88 -4.95 12.85
C ILE A 49 -9.93 -5.27 14.02
N CYS A 50 -8.90 -6.01 13.73
CA CYS A 50 -7.79 -6.19 14.67
C CYS A 50 -7.09 -4.87 14.95
N ASN A 51 -6.96 -4.49 16.22
CA ASN A 51 -6.34 -3.24 16.65
C ASN A 51 -4.90 -3.08 16.11
N ILE A 52 -4.17 -4.19 15.91
CA ILE A 52 -2.79 -4.14 15.40
C ILE A 52 -2.76 -4.32 13.89
N CYS A 53 -3.13 -5.49 13.37
CA CYS A 53 -2.91 -5.76 11.95
C CYS A 53 -4.04 -5.32 11.02
N GLY A 54 -5.22 -4.93 11.54
CA GLY A 54 -6.36 -4.46 10.75
C GLY A 54 -7.09 -5.58 9.97
N THR A 55 -6.95 -6.87 10.35
CA THR A 55 -7.80 -7.92 9.77
C THR A 55 -9.24 -7.74 10.23
N THR A 56 -10.20 -7.99 9.36
CA THR A 56 -11.62 -7.84 9.66
C THR A 56 -12.17 -9.02 10.44
N PHE A 57 -13.26 -8.78 11.18
CA PHE A 57 -14.01 -9.78 11.92
C PHE A 57 -15.49 -9.72 11.46
N PRO A 58 -15.87 -10.43 10.38
CA PRO A 58 -17.22 -10.35 9.83
C PRO A 58 -18.29 -10.78 10.84
N ASP A 59 -17.99 -11.73 11.70
CA ASP A 59 -18.95 -12.30 12.68
C ASP A 59 -19.02 -11.54 14.01
N SER A 60 -18.21 -10.48 14.19
CA SER A 60 -18.16 -9.73 15.45
C SER A 60 -18.28 -8.20 15.21
N PRO A 61 -19.48 -7.70 14.92
CA PRO A 61 -19.66 -6.32 14.43
C PRO A 61 -19.44 -5.22 15.47
N SER A 62 -19.23 -5.53 16.74
CA SER A 62 -19.38 -4.51 17.79
C SER A 62 -18.10 -3.99 18.41
N GLN A 63 -16.96 -4.67 18.34
CA GLN A 63 -15.71 -4.18 18.98
C GLN A 63 -14.44 -4.64 18.28
N ASN A 64 -13.50 -3.72 18.13
CA ASN A 64 -12.14 -4.02 17.71
C ASN A 64 -11.41 -4.81 18.80
N HIS A 65 -10.75 -5.91 18.44
CA HIS A 65 -9.96 -6.73 19.34
C HIS A 65 -8.69 -7.25 18.66
N LEU A 66 -7.87 -8.02 19.33
CA LEU A 66 -6.69 -8.63 18.72
C LEU A 66 -7.07 -9.96 18.06
N CYS A 67 -6.60 -10.17 16.82
CA CYS A 67 -6.70 -11.48 16.18
C CYS A 67 -5.71 -12.49 16.79
N GLY A 68 -5.96 -13.78 16.60
CA GLY A 68 -5.12 -14.86 17.13
C GLY A 68 -3.64 -14.70 16.79
N ASP A 69 -3.32 -14.39 15.52
CA ASP A 69 -1.93 -14.14 15.07
C ASP A 69 -1.22 -13.03 15.85
N CYS A 70 -1.93 -11.91 16.13
CA CYS A 70 -1.37 -10.78 16.87
C CYS A 70 -1.30 -11.02 18.38
N GLN A 71 -2.16 -11.90 18.91
CA GLN A 71 -2.06 -12.38 20.29
C GLN A 71 -0.86 -13.30 20.47
N GLU A 72 -0.68 -14.26 19.54
CA GLU A 72 0.42 -15.22 19.59
C GLU A 72 1.78 -14.57 19.34
N THR A 73 1.86 -13.69 18.34
CA THR A 73 3.11 -13.00 17.97
C THR A 73 2.85 -11.54 17.68
N LYS A 74 3.14 -10.67 18.66
CA LYS A 74 2.97 -9.23 18.50
C LYS A 74 3.88 -8.69 17.39
N PRO A 75 3.33 -8.02 16.37
CA PRO A 75 4.13 -7.35 15.34
C PRO A 75 4.99 -6.21 15.90
N TYR A 76 6.00 -5.80 15.10
CA TYR A 76 6.89 -4.68 15.43
C TYR A 76 6.31 -3.30 15.09
N PHE A 77 5.10 -3.23 14.52
CA PHE A 77 4.37 -1.97 14.28
C PHE A 77 3.20 -1.83 15.26
N SER A 78 2.79 -0.59 15.52
CA SER A 78 1.69 -0.27 16.44
C SER A 78 0.34 -0.62 15.82
N CYS A 79 0.15 -0.24 14.56
CA CYS A 79 -1.03 -0.61 13.79
C CYS A 79 -0.71 -0.72 12.31
N ALA A 80 -1.52 -1.50 11.58
CA ALA A 80 -1.55 -1.54 10.12
C ALA A 80 -2.99 -1.35 9.64
N ARG A 81 -3.17 -0.48 8.64
CA ARG A 81 -4.47 -0.18 8.04
C ARG A 81 -4.39 -0.31 6.53
N ALA A 82 -5.47 -0.77 5.94
CA ALA A 82 -5.64 -0.86 4.50
C ALA A 82 -7.01 -0.28 4.13
N ILE A 83 -7.15 0.15 2.89
CA ILE A 83 -8.40 0.71 2.38
C ILE A 83 -9.30 -0.40 1.87
N PHE A 84 -8.74 -1.28 1.04
CA PHE A 84 -9.47 -2.30 0.32
C PHE A 84 -9.13 -3.71 0.77
N SER A 85 -10.05 -4.63 0.60
CA SER A 85 -9.72 -6.04 0.49
C SER A 85 -8.97 -6.30 -0.84
N TYR A 86 -8.02 -7.23 -0.83
CA TYR A 86 -7.19 -7.56 -2.01
C TYR A 86 -7.85 -8.69 -2.79
N ASP A 87 -8.91 -8.36 -3.52
CA ASP A 87 -9.70 -9.26 -4.33
C ASP A 87 -10.09 -8.61 -5.67
N ASP A 88 -10.54 -9.41 -6.61
CA ASP A 88 -11.18 -9.04 -7.88
C ASP A 88 -10.64 -7.77 -8.56
N ALA A 89 -11.44 -6.71 -8.59
CA ALA A 89 -11.14 -5.46 -9.27
C ALA A 89 -9.88 -4.76 -8.71
N ILE A 90 -9.69 -4.79 -7.39
CA ILE A 90 -8.51 -4.18 -6.74
C ILE A 90 -7.24 -4.99 -7.03
N LEU A 91 -7.33 -6.32 -7.05
CA LEU A 91 -6.22 -7.18 -7.44
C LEU A 91 -5.74 -6.84 -8.86
N ASN A 92 -6.68 -6.72 -9.80
CA ASN A 92 -6.36 -6.39 -11.19
C ASN A 92 -5.77 -4.99 -11.34
N ALA A 93 -6.33 -3.98 -10.66
CA ALA A 93 -5.78 -2.62 -10.66
C ALA A 93 -4.34 -2.58 -10.12
N ILE A 94 -4.08 -3.24 -8.99
CA ILE A 94 -2.74 -3.34 -8.42
C ILE A 94 -1.80 -4.15 -9.31
N TYR A 95 -2.29 -5.19 -10.01
CA TYR A 95 -1.52 -5.94 -10.99
C TYR A 95 -1.09 -5.06 -12.17
N GLN A 96 -2.01 -4.27 -12.74
CA GLN A 96 -1.70 -3.31 -13.80
C GLN A 96 -0.64 -2.31 -13.34
N PHE A 97 -0.78 -1.75 -12.15
CA PHE A 97 0.19 -0.87 -11.53
C PHE A 97 1.57 -1.52 -11.39
N LYS A 98 1.64 -2.78 -10.94
CA LYS A 98 2.91 -3.49 -10.68
C LYS A 98 3.65 -3.95 -11.93
N TYR A 99 2.92 -4.44 -12.92
CA TYR A 99 3.51 -5.27 -13.99
C TYR A 99 3.31 -4.72 -15.40
N LYS A 100 2.33 -3.85 -15.62
CA LYS A 100 2.14 -3.20 -16.92
C LYS A 100 2.82 -1.82 -16.98
N SER A 101 3.59 -1.45 -15.97
CA SER A 101 4.24 -0.13 -15.84
C SER A 101 3.29 1.05 -16.06
N ASN A 102 2.01 0.85 -15.73
CA ASN A 102 0.99 1.86 -15.89
C ASN A 102 1.04 2.83 -14.70
N ILE A 103 1.90 3.84 -14.82
CA ILE A 103 2.10 4.85 -13.78
C ILE A 103 0.81 5.61 -13.51
N SER A 104 0.02 5.89 -14.55
CA SER A 104 -1.26 6.62 -14.41
C SER A 104 -2.24 5.88 -13.50
N VAL A 105 -2.32 4.55 -13.58
CA VAL A 105 -3.08 3.74 -12.61
C VAL A 105 -2.55 3.94 -11.19
N GLY A 106 -1.22 3.97 -11.05
CA GLY A 106 -0.56 4.21 -9.76
C GLY A 106 -0.88 5.58 -9.18
N GLU A 107 -0.90 6.63 -9.99
CA GLU A 107 -1.25 7.99 -9.59
C GLU A 107 -2.71 8.08 -9.14
N ILE A 108 -3.65 7.48 -9.87
CA ILE A 108 -5.06 7.43 -9.49
C ILE A 108 -5.25 6.70 -8.15
N LEU A 109 -4.63 5.53 -7.99
CA LEU A 109 -4.68 4.79 -6.73
C LEU A 109 -4.02 5.55 -5.57
N ALA A 110 -2.95 6.30 -5.88
CA ALA A 110 -2.24 7.13 -4.92
C ALA A 110 -3.08 8.33 -4.47
N ASP A 111 -3.76 9.02 -5.39
CA ASP A 111 -4.68 10.12 -5.08
C ASP A 111 -5.83 9.63 -4.20
N PHE A 112 -6.39 8.46 -4.53
CA PHE A 112 -7.42 7.84 -3.71
C PHE A 112 -6.90 7.55 -2.30
N MET A 113 -5.70 6.96 -2.17
CA MET A 113 -5.08 6.67 -0.87
C MET A 113 -4.75 7.96 -0.10
N GLY A 114 -4.30 9.00 -0.78
CA GLY A 114 -4.03 10.31 -0.18
C GLY A 114 -5.28 10.99 0.37
N GLY A 115 -6.43 10.83 -0.29
CA GLY A 115 -7.72 11.37 0.13
C GLY A 115 -8.45 10.53 1.19
N PHE A 116 -8.00 9.30 1.46
CA PHE A 116 -8.68 8.40 2.38
C PHE A 116 -8.41 8.77 3.85
N SER A 117 -9.47 8.77 4.67
CA SER A 117 -9.34 9.00 6.11
C SER A 117 -9.04 7.69 6.84
N PHE A 118 -7.96 7.66 7.59
CA PHE A 118 -7.58 6.54 8.46
C PHE A 118 -7.87 6.92 9.92
N PRO A 119 -8.99 6.45 10.51
CA PRO A 119 -9.46 6.94 11.83
C PRO A 119 -8.44 6.80 12.96
N ASP A 120 -7.56 5.79 12.88
CA ASP A 120 -6.55 5.50 13.91
C ASP A 120 -5.20 6.19 13.65
N ILE A 121 -5.10 7.03 12.62
CA ILE A 121 -3.86 7.68 12.20
C ILE A 121 -4.06 9.19 12.17
N ASP A 122 -3.49 9.88 13.16
CA ASP A 122 -3.26 11.31 13.06
C ASP A 122 -1.87 11.55 12.45
N PHE A 123 -1.83 12.10 11.23
CA PHE A 123 -0.57 12.34 10.54
C PHE A 123 0.35 13.33 11.27
N ALA A 124 -0.20 14.19 12.11
CA ALA A 124 0.58 15.12 12.94
C ALA A 124 1.46 14.42 13.99
N ASP A 125 1.12 13.19 14.39
CA ASP A 125 1.91 12.38 15.32
C ASP A 125 3.19 11.81 14.71
N TYR A 126 3.37 11.94 13.39
CA TYR A 126 4.46 11.28 12.67
C TYR A 126 5.45 12.29 12.09
N SER A 127 6.73 11.94 12.21
CA SER A 127 7.82 12.79 11.74
C SER A 127 8.00 12.74 10.22
N PHE A 128 7.78 11.56 9.62
CA PHE A 128 7.87 11.36 8.17
C PHE A 128 7.30 10.00 7.75
N ILE A 129 7.15 9.86 6.45
CA ILE A 129 6.71 8.64 5.77
C ILE A 129 7.94 7.96 5.14
N ILE A 130 8.03 6.64 5.28
CA ILE A 130 9.02 5.81 4.58
C ILE A 130 8.28 4.82 3.67
N PRO A 131 8.46 4.87 2.35
CA PRO A 131 7.96 3.82 1.46
C PRO A 131 8.77 2.53 1.65
N VAL A 132 8.11 1.38 1.64
CA VAL A 132 8.79 0.08 1.66
C VAL A 132 9.68 -0.04 0.42
N PRO A 133 11.01 -0.27 0.60
CA PRO A 133 11.92 -0.27 -0.54
C PRO A 133 11.86 -1.58 -1.33
N LEU A 134 11.94 -1.46 -2.65
CA LEU A 134 12.21 -2.59 -3.53
C LEU A 134 13.71 -2.92 -3.55
N HIS A 135 14.02 -4.20 -3.80
CA HIS A 135 15.38 -4.58 -4.15
C HIS A 135 15.73 -4.02 -5.54
N ILE A 136 17.00 -3.63 -5.76
CA ILE A 136 17.44 -2.97 -7.00
C ILE A 136 17.07 -3.76 -8.28
N LYS A 137 17.11 -5.09 -8.24
CA LYS A 137 16.67 -5.91 -9.38
C LYS A 137 15.20 -5.67 -9.72
N ARG A 138 14.32 -5.66 -8.71
CA ARG A 138 12.89 -5.37 -8.89
C ARG A 138 12.64 -3.95 -9.35
N LEU A 139 13.41 -2.99 -8.83
CA LEU A 139 13.31 -1.60 -9.26
C LEU A 139 13.68 -1.44 -10.74
N ARG A 140 14.73 -2.15 -11.21
CA ARG A 140 15.12 -2.16 -12.63
C ARG A 140 14.09 -2.84 -13.52
N GLU A 141 13.49 -3.95 -13.07
CA GLU A 141 12.44 -4.67 -13.79
C GLU A 141 11.17 -3.84 -13.95
N ARG A 142 10.78 -3.07 -12.93
CA ARG A 142 9.53 -2.31 -12.89
C ARG A 142 9.67 -0.86 -13.34
N GLY A 143 10.87 -0.29 -13.27
CA GLY A 143 11.14 1.12 -13.54
C GLY A 143 10.84 2.07 -12.39
N PHE A 144 10.02 1.68 -11.42
CA PHE A 144 9.59 2.51 -10.29
C PHE A 144 9.29 1.70 -9.02
N ASN A 145 9.13 2.39 -7.89
CA ASN A 145 8.68 1.82 -6.62
C ASN A 145 7.24 2.27 -6.34
N GLN A 146 6.30 1.31 -6.31
CA GLN A 146 4.87 1.55 -6.07
C GLN A 146 4.64 2.25 -4.73
N SER A 147 5.26 1.73 -3.68
CA SER A 147 5.12 2.29 -2.33
C SER A 147 5.60 3.75 -2.26
N LEU A 148 6.55 4.17 -3.12
CA LEU A 148 7.00 5.56 -3.21
C LEU A 148 5.96 6.47 -3.87
N ILE A 149 5.27 6.01 -4.91
CA ILE A 149 4.20 6.77 -5.56
C ILE A 149 3.07 7.01 -4.56
N LEU A 150 2.61 5.95 -3.87
CA LEU A 150 1.59 6.04 -2.82
C LEU A 150 2.03 6.96 -1.66
N ALA A 151 3.27 6.83 -1.22
CA ALA A 151 3.81 7.64 -0.12
C ALA A 151 3.84 9.14 -0.46
N ARG A 152 4.17 9.50 -1.70
CA ARG A 152 4.20 10.91 -2.15
C ARG A 152 2.82 11.54 -2.13
N ALA A 153 1.79 10.86 -2.61
CA ALA A 153 0.43 11.39 -2.59
C ALA A 153 -0.07 11.63 -1.15
N ILE A 154 0.18 10.68 -0.24
CA ILE A 154 -0.15 10.87 1.18
C ILE A 154 0.66 12.02 1.77
N GLY A 155 1.97 12.07 1.48
CA GLY A 155 2.85 13.10 2.00
C GLY A 155 2.44 14.51 1.54
N GLU A 156 2.05 14.66 0.29
CA GLU A 156 1.54 15.91 -0.27
C GLU A 156 0.20 16.32 0.37
N LYS A 157 -0.75 15.39 0.42
CA LYS A 157 -2.08 15.64 0.97
C LYS A 157 -2.08 16.03 2.43
N HIS A 158 -1.24 15.38 3.24
CA HIS A 158 -1.17 15.57 4.69
C HIS A 158 0.02 16.43 5.14
N GLN A 159 0.76 17.03 4.21
CA GLN A 159 1.90 17.93 4.48
C GLN A 159 2.99 17.27 5.36
N ILE A 160 3.22 15.96 5.15
CA ILE A 160 4.23 15.17 5.87
C ILE A 160 5.36 14.76 4.92
N SER A 161 6.60 14.94 5.36
CA SER A 161 7.79 14.63 4.54
C SER A 161 7.91 13.14 4.21
N VAL A 162 8.34 12.83 2.99
CA VAL A 162 8.62 11.47 2.53
C VAL A 162 10.12 11.27 2.39
N ASP A 163 10.69 10.31 3.12
CA ASP A 163 12.10 9.96 2.98
C ASP A 163 12.25 8.50 2.49
N PHE A 164 12.62 8.34 1.24
CA PHE A 164 12.85 7.05 0.59
C PHE A 164 14.29 6.55 0.68
N SER A 165 15.19 7.33 1.28
CA SER A 165 16.60 7.01 1.38
C SER A 165 17.00 6.31 2.69
N LEU A 166 16.18 6.48 3.76
CA LEU A 166 16.48 6.01 5.11
C LEU A 166 16.40 4.50 5.30
N LEU A 167 15.58 3.82 4.50
CA LEU A 167 15.44 2.36 4.53
C LEU A 167 15.81 1.78 3.18
N LYS A 168 16.69 0.80 3.14
CA LYS A 168 17.12 0.11 1.91
C LYS A 168 16.89 -1.38 2.03
N ARG A 169 16.59 -2.03 0.89
CA ARG A 169 16.50 -3.49 0.76
C ARG A 169 17.74 -4.00 0.02
N HIS A 170 18.61 -4.69 0.74
CA HIS A 170 19.87 -5.21 0.19
C HIS A 170 19.78 -6.69 -0.23
N LYS A 171 18.83 -7.47 0.33
CA LYS A 171 18.67 -8.89 0.01
C LYS A 171 17.59 -9.08 -1.07
N PHE A 172 17.99 -9.70 -2.19
CA PHE A 172 17.04 -10.17 -3.20
C PHE A 172 16.33 -11.42 -2.70
N THR A 173 15.00 -11.40 -2.75
CA THR A 173 14.18 -12.57 -2.41
C THR A 173 13.22 -12.84 -3.56
N LEU A 174 13.19 -14.08 -4.02
CA LEU A 174 12.23 -14.51 -5.03
C LEU A 174 10.81 -14.46 -4.45
N THR A 175 9.89 -13.90 -5.22
CA THR A 175 8.45 -14.03 -4.92
C THR A 175 8.03 -15.42 -5.38
N GLN A 176 7.97 -16.37 -4.47
CA GLN A 176 7.37 -17.66 -4.78
C GLN A 176 5.85 -17.50 -4.64
N THR A 177 5.14 -17.56 -5.76
CA THR A 177 3.69 -17.78 -5.79
C THR A 177 3.44 -19.12 -5.11
N GLY A 178 2.64 -19.12 -4.04
CA GLY A 178 2.34 -20.33 -3.28
C GLY A 178 3.15 -20.54 -1.99
N SER A 179 4.15 -19.69 -1.69
CA SER A 179 4.88 -19.80 -0.41
C SER A 179 3.98 -19.51 0.80
N ASN A 180 4.09 -20.35 1.81
CA ASN A 180 3.34 -20.21 3.05
C ASN A 180 3.85 -19.02 3.90
N LYS A 181 3.09 -18.64 4.95
CA LYS A 181 3.41 -17.51 5.84
C LYS A 181 4.80 -17.65 6.51
N LYS A 182 5.20 -18.88 6.86
CA LYS A 182 6.49 -19.17 7.52
C LYS A 182 7.67 -18.95 6.55
N GLU A 183 7.55 -19.43 5.33
CA GLU A 183 8.54 -19.22 4.27
C GLU A 183 8.72 -17.75 3.92
N ARG A 184 7.63 -17.01 3.80
CA ARG A 184 7.67 -15.55 3.55
C ARG A 184 8.40 -14.82 4.66
N LYS A 185 8.16 -15.17 5.94
CA LYS A 185 8.90 -14.60 7.09
C LYS A 185 10.41 -14.92 7.03
N GLN A 186 10.79 -16.15 6.67
CA GLN A 186 12.20 -16.55 6.57
C GLN A 186 12.90 -15.83 5.41
N ASN A 187 12.27 -15.74 4.25
CA ASN A 187 12.83 -15.13 3.06
C ASN A 187 13.15 -13.66 3.25
N ILE A 188 12.31 -12.92 3.99
CA ILE A 188 12.47 -11.48 4.19
C ILE A 188 13.37 -11.12 5.38
N LYS A 189 13.69 -12.09 6.24
CA LYS A 189 14.49 -11.85 7.46
C LYS A 189 15.85 -11.26 7.14
N GLY A 190 16.17 -10.13 7.79
CA GLY A 190 17.41 -9.39 7.59
C GLY A 190 17.58 -8.83 6.17
N ALA A 191 16.48 -8.51 5.46
CA ALA A 191 16.56 -7.99 4.10
C ALA A 191 16.68 -6.47 4.02
N PHE A 192 16.52 -5.78 5.14
CA PHE A 192 16.50 -4.31 5.20
C PHE A 192 17.59 -3.76 6.11
N GLU A 193 18.02 -2.55 5.79
CA GLU A 193 18.99 -1.78 6.59
C GLU A 193 18.58 -0.31 6.66
N VAL A 194 18.91 0.35 7.77
CA VAL A 194 18.75 1.79 7.96
C VAL A 194 20.06 2.47 7.59
N THR A 195 20.00 3.49 6.73
CA THR A 195 21.16 4.23 6.23
C THR A 195 21.65 5.31 7.19
N ASP A 196 20.73 5.92 7.96
CA ASP A 196 21.04 6.97 8.94
C ASP A 196 20.20 6.77 10.23
N LYS A 197 20.85 6.15 11.23
CA LYS A 197 20.21 5.90 12.53
C LYS A 197 19.90 7.19 13.30
N LYS A 198 20.71 8.26 13.11
CA LYS A 198 20.50 9.53 13.82
C LYS A 198 19.20 10.20 13.41
N LYS A 199 18.86 10.12 12.13
CA LYS A 199 17.56 10.63 11.61
C LYS A 199 16.37 9.82 12.09
N ILE A 200 16.55 8.54 12.41
CA ILE A 200 15.48 7.62 12.85
C ILE A 200 15.23 7.70 14.36
N ALA A 201 16.26 7.97 15.15
CA ALA A 201 16.17 7.92 16.61
C ALA A 201 15.07 8.85 17.17
N GLY A 202 14.19 8.29 17.99
CA GLY A 202 13.07 9.00 18.64
C GLY A 202 11.92 9.41 17.71
N LYS A 203 11.92 8.97 16.43
CA LYS A 203 10.90 9.37 15.44
C LYS A 203 9.75 8.38 15.37
N SER A 204 8.53 8.92 15.23
CA SER A 204 7.36 8.16 14.81
C SER A 204 7.28 8.16 13.28
N ILE A 205 7.05 7.00 12.67
CA ILE A 205 7.19 6.80 11.21
C ILE A 205 5.98 6.05 10.67
N ILE A 206 5.47 6.49 9.52
CA ILE A 206 4.50 5.75 8.74
C ILE A 206 5.25 4.97 7.64
N LEU A 207 5.09 3.65 7.60
CA LEU A 207 5.50 2.81 6.49
C LEU A 207 4.36 2.69 5.48
N ILE A 208 4.66 2.89 4.19
CA ILE A 208 3.71 2.71 3.10
C ILE A 208 4.12 1.51 2.26
N ASP A 209 3.16 0.61 2.01
CA ASP A 209 3.29 -0.47 1.02
C ASP A 209 2.02 -0.56 0.17
N ASP A 210 2.04 -1.31 -0.93
CA ASP A 210 0.86 -1.46 -1.79
C ASP A 210 -0.12 -2.50 -1.23
N VAL A 211 0.35 -3.68 -0.79
CA VAL A 211 -0.51 -4.77 -0.33
C VAL A 211 0.02 -5.40 0.95
N TYR A 212 -0.82 -5.45 1.94
CA TYR A 212 -0.59 -6.26 3.14
C TYR A 212 -1.06 -7.69 2.91
N THR A 213 -0.13 -8.61 2.69
CA THR A 213 -0.44 -10.05 2.57
C THR A 213 -0.32 -10.73 3.94
N THR A 214 0.84 -11.24 4.29
CA THR A 214 1.15 -11.84 5.60
C THR A 214 1.71 -10.83 6.60
N GLY A 215 1.95 -9.60 6.17
CA GLY A 215 2.62 -8.57 6.95
C GLY A 215 4.13 -8.79 7.14
N ALA A 216 4.72 -9.85 6.57
CA ALA A 216 6.13 -10.19 6.80
C ALA A 216 7.08 -9.07 6.39
N THR A 217 6.85 -8.44 5.25
CA THR A 217 7.68 -7.34 4.71
C THR A 217 7.64 -6.14 5.64
N VAL A 218 6.46 -5.60 5.90
CA VAL A 218 6.28 -4.41 6.74
C VAL A 218 6.74 -4.65 8.18
N ASN A 219 6.56 -5.88 8.68
CA ASN A 219 7.02 -6.26 10.00
C ASN A 219 8.57 -6.29 10.11
N GLU A 220 9.28 -6.79 9.09
CA GLU A 220 10.73 -6.77 9.07
C GLU A 220 11.27 -5.33 8.88
N CYS A 221 10.60 -4.48 8.07
CA CYS A 221 10.90 -3.05 7.97
C CYS A 221 10.74 -2.37 9.33
N ALA A 222 9.59 -2.56 10.00
CA ALA A 222 9.31 -1.99 11.31
C ALA A 222 10.34 -2.44 12.35
N LYS A 223 10.68 -3.74 12.40
CA LYS A 223 11.72 -4.28 13.27
C LYS A 223 13.08 -3.60 13.05
N THR A 224 13.44 -3.38 11.79
CA THR A 224 14.71 -2.74 11.42
C THR A 224 14.76 -1.28 11.85
N LEU A 225 13.66 -0.54 11.69
CA LEU A 225 13.51 0.84 12.11
C LEU A 225 13.51 0.98 13.64
N LEU A 226 12.79 0.12 14.38
CA LEU A 226 12.79 0.11 15.84
C LEU A 226 14.19 -0.20 16.40
N LYS A 227 14.93 -1.14 15.79
CA LYS A 227 16.33 -1.41 16.15
C LYS A 227 17.26 -0.22 15.88
N ALA A 228 16.90 0.66 14.95
CA ALA A 228 17.62 1.91 14.70
C ALA A 228 17.21 3.05 15.63
N GLY A 229 16.27 2.80 16.56
CA GLY A 229 15.83 3.76 17.57
C GLY A 229 14.53 4.50 17.25
N ALA A 230 13.76 4.09 16.24
CA ALA A 230 12.43 4.65 16.00
C ALA A 230 11.52 4.45 17.23
N GLN A 231 10.67 5.42 17.52
CA GLN A 231 9.76 5.39 18.67
C GLN A 231 8.48 4.60 18.36
N LYS A 232 7.86 4.87 17.21
CA LYS A 232 6.56 4.29 16.81
C LYS A 232 6.57 4.03 15.31
N ILE A 233 6.05 2.90 14.89
CA ILE A 233 5.84 2.57 13.48
C ILE A 233 4.37 2.24 13.25
N SER A 234 3.74 2.91 12.30
CA SER A 234 2.45 2.52 11.77
C SER A 234 2.57 2.18 10.29
N VAL A 235 1.67 1.36 9.78
CA VAL A 235 1.69 0.85 8.41
C VAL A 235 0.40 1.22 7.71
N LEU A 236 0.51 1.80 6.52
CA LEU A 236 -0.63 2.01 5.63
C LEU A 236 -0.40 1.28 4.31
N THR A 237 -1.43 0.62 3.82
CA THR A 237 -1.41 -0.07 2.53
C THR A 237 -2.68 0.23 1.75
N LEU A 238 -2.61 0.12 0.43
CA LEU A 238 -3.77 0.28 -0.42
C LEU A 238 -4.76 -0.85 -0.19
N ALA A 239 -4.27 -2.10 -0.16
CA ALA A 239 -5.12 -3.27 0.02
C ALA A 239 -4.52 -4.28 1.00
N ARG A 240 -5.34 -5.19 1.50
CA ARG A 240 -4.91 -6.35 2.28
C ARG A 240 -5.61 -7.63 1.86
N VAL A 241 -4.88 -8.73 1.94
CA VAL A 241 -5.45 -10.08 1.80
C VAL A 241 -6.20 -10.41 3.10
N LEU A 242 -7.48 -10.71 2.98
CA LEU A 242 -8.29 -11.23 4.08
C LEU A 242 -8.07 -12.75 4.15
N THR A 243 -7.67 -13.24 5.30
CA THR A 243 -7.62 -14.70 5.59
C THR A 243 -8.89 -15.03 6.37
N HIS A 244 -9.76 -15.77 5.74
CA HIS A 244 -10.93 -16.37 6.37
C HIS A 244 -10.51 -17.56 7.20
#